data_6a2b3f09901aba444101bf183999b6be
#
_entry.id   6a2b3f09901aba444101bf183999b6be
#
_cell.length_a   1.000
_cell.length_b   1.000
_cell.length_c   1.000
_cell.angle_alpha   90.00
_cell.angle_beta   90.00
_cell.angle_gamma   90.00
#
_symmetry.space_group_name_H-M   'P 1'
#
loop_
_entity.id
_entity.type
_entity.pdbx_description
1 polymer ?
#
loop_
_entity_poly.entity_id
_entity_poly.type
_entity_poly.pdbx_seq_one_letter_code
_entity_poly.pdbx_strand_id
1 'polypeptide(L)'
;ELVTEIMSGDLSEFDPSIEGKRYLFTDESEPVFSATGHLKMEWREAGYPGLVLPFSPGYLNSRSTARSCEDAWSQGDEGNISTASGTVSVTVQKISANSAILVEDGQIIPSTTLNDIASTWESTIYPTDTTYFGSPPDIDNNCQIEIVLIAIDGEGGTGGYFSPGISSVRESVFVDVDDMSWRNTILAHEFEHLLHNSRDPYEYLWIDEGAADMAAYLSFGVTSTLTGHANAWSQDSSLSVRWWNGRIADYGAGFMFLMYLADKLGGGAAIQRLVADTATGGAAIENLAQNPETGATAIGT
;
A
#
# COMPACT_ATOMS: atom_id res chain seq x y z
N GLU A 1 -16.24 -10.95 -22.69
CA GLU A 1 -16.96 -12.22 -22.37
C GLU A 1 -16.65 -12.65 -20.93
N LEU A 2 -15.39 -12.74 -20.49
CA LEU A 2 -15.06 -13.17 -19.14
C LEU A 2 -15.45 -12.12 -18.06
N VAL A 3 -15.33 -10.82 -18.37
CA VAL A 3 -15.84 -9.74 -17.48
C VAL A 3 -17.37 -9.82 -17.38
N THR A 4 -18.06 -10.15 -18.47
CA THR A 4 -19.52 -10.37 -18.45
C THR A 4 -19.87 -11.64 -17.67
N GLU A 5 -19.03 -12.67 -17.69
CA GLU A 5 -19.21 -13.92 -16.96
C GLU A 5 -18.92 -13.76 -15.46
N ILE A 6 -17.89 -12.98 -15.11
CA ILE A 6 -17.63 -12.56 -13.73
C ILE A 6 -18.77 -11.67 -13.21
N MET A 7 -19.33 -10.81 -14.06
CA MET A 7 -20.38 -9.86 -13.70
C MET A 7 -21.80 -10.45 -13.82
N SER A 8 -22.00 -11.57 -14.51
CA SER A 8 -23.27 -12.30 -14.54
C SER A 8 -23.40 -13.36 -13.43
N GLY A 9 -22.37 -13.55 -12.62
CA GLY A 9 -22.44 -14.30 -11.37
C GLY A 9 -23.51 -13.66 -10.49
N ASP A 10 -24.45 -14.47 -10.04
CA ASP A 10 -25.56 -14.03 -9.20
C ASP A 10 -24.99 -13.40 -7.90
N LEU A 11 -24.93 -12.07 -7.87
CA LEU A 11 -24.47 -11.30 -6.71
C LEU A 11 -25.46 -11.42 -5.52
N SER A 12 -26.60 -12.12 -5.70
CA SER A 12 -27.58 -12.36 -4.61
C SER A 12 -27.06 -13.32 -3.53
N GLU A 13 -26.00 -14.10 -3.80
CA GLU A 13 -25.29 -14.89 -2.80
C GLU A 13 -24.17 -14.11 -2.08
N PHE A 14 -23.96 -12.83 -2.43
CA PHE A 14 -22.98 -12.01 -1.77
C PHE A 14 -23.45 -11.70 -0.33
N ASP A 15 -22.84 -12.31 0.65
CA ASP A 15 -22.98 -11.93 2.05
C ASP A 15 -21.88 -10.91 2.40
N PRO A 16 -22.19 -9.60 2.42
CA PRO A 16 -21.22 -8.57 2.79
C PRO A 16 -20.73 -8.74 4.24
N SER A 17 -21.40 -9.57 5.05
CA SER A 17 -20.94 -9.89 6.40
C SER A 17 -19.77 -10.88 6.43
N ILE A 18 -19.44 -11.49 5.28
CA ILE A 18 -18.30 -12.41 5.14
C ILE A 18 -17.04 -11.64 4.68
N GLU A 19 -17.22 -10.58 3.89
CA GLU A 19 -16.13 -9.70 3.48
C GLU A 19 -15.62 -8.97 4.72
N GLY A 20 -14.37 -9.24 5.12
CA GLY A 20 -13.76 -8.65 6.31
C GLY A 20 -13.98 -9.43 7.62
N LYS A 21 -14.56 -10.64 7.61
CA LYS A 21 -14.54 -11.48 8.81
C LYS A 21 -13.11 -11.93 9.11
N ARG A 22 -12.71 -11.63 10.34
CA ARG A 22 -11.45 -12.06 10.93
C ARG A 22 -11.42 -13.59 11.03
N TYR A 23 -10.60 -14.22 10.20
CA TYR A 23 -10.08 -15.53 10.51
C TYR A 23 -8.80 -15.33 11.29
N LEU A 24 -8.81 -15.72 12.55
CA LEU A 24 -7.61 -15.79 13.37
C LEU A 24 -6.60 -16.66 12.60
N PHE A 25 -5.42 -16.14 12.37
CA PHE A 25 -4.30 -16.91 11.84
C PHE A 25 -4.11 -18.13 12.74
N THR A 26 -4.40 -19.29 12.21
CA THR A 26 -4.21 -20.55 12.93
C THR A 26 -2.87 -21.19 12.60
N ASP A 27 -2.09 -20.60 11.71
CA ASP A 27 -0.75 -21.04 11.36
C ASP A 27 0.24 -19.88 11.49
N GLU A 28 0.93 -19.81 12.62
CA GLU A 28 1.98 -18.82 12.92
C GLU A 28 3.27 -19.07 12.12
N SER A 29 3.27 -19.98 11.13
CA SER A 29 4.46 -20.45 10.45
C SER A 29 4.70 -19.85 9.06
N GLU A 30 3.75 -19.10 8.49
CA GLU A 30 3.95 -18.46 7.18
C GLU A 30 4.44 -17.03 7.34
N PRO A 31 5.49 -16.62 6.59
CA PRO A 31 5.96 -15.24 6.61
C PRO A 31 4.86 -14.29 6.09
N VAL A 32 4.66 -13.17 6.78
CA VAL A 32 3.72 -12.14 6.39
C VAL A 32 4.49 -11.05 5.63
N PHE A 33 4.23 -10.93 4.34
CA PHE A 33 4.91 -9.91 3.51
C PHE A 33 4.63 -8.50 4.00
N SER A 34 3.35 -8.19 4.30
CA SER A 34 2.90 -6.91 4.83
C SER A 34 1.89 -7.11 5.95
N ALA A 35 2.01 -6.36 7.04
CA ALA A 35 1.03 -6.36 8.12
C ALA A 35 -0.12 -5.36 7.88
N THR A 36 -0.12 -4.61 6.78
CA THR A 36 -1.10 -3.54 6.49
C THR A 36 -2.53 -4.05 6.48
N GLY A 37 -2.81 -5.15 5.81
CA GLY A 37 -4.16 -5.72 5.77
C GLY A 37 -4.71 -6.03 7.16
N HIS A 38 -3.88 -6.55 8.06
CA HIS A 38 -4.26 -6.82 9.44
C HIS A 38 -4.52 -5.52 10.22
N LEU A 39 -3.63 -4.55 10.12
CA LEU A 39 -3.76 -3.25 10.78
C LEU A 39 -4.99 -2.47 10.27
N LYS A 40 -5.32 -2.56 8.98
CA LYS A 40 -6.53 -1.97 8.42
C LYS A 40 -7.80 -2.64 8.96
N MET A 41 -7.82 -3.96 9.13
CA MET A 41 -8.95 -4.65 9.75
C MET A 41 -9.16 -4.20 11.19
N GLU A 42 -8.10 -4.18 12.01
CA GLU A 42 -8.17 -3.72 13.39
C GLU A 42 -8.65 -2.27 13.49
N TRP A 43 -8.13 -1.40 12.62
CA TRP A 43 -8.52 0.01 12.57
C TRP A 43 -10.01 0.18 12.22
N ARG A 44 -10.53 -0.62 11.28
CA ARG A 44 -11.95 -0.64 10.92
C ARG A 44 -12.82 -1.15 12.06
N GLU A 45 -12.43 -2.25 12.73
CA GLU A 45 -13.12 -2.78 13.89
C GLU A 45 -13.17 -1.78 15.05
N ALA A 46 -12.13 -0.97 15.22
CA ALA A 46 -12.09 0.11 16.21
C ALA A 46 -12.96 1.34 15.83
N GLY A 47 -13.63 1.32 14.69
CA GLY A 47 -14.50 2.40 14.22
C GLY A 47 -13.75 3.57 13.59
N TYR A 48 -12.66 3.29 12.89
CA TYR A 48 -11.85 4.25 12.14
C TYR A 48 -11.29 5.41 13.00
N PRO A 49 -10.60 5.15 14.12
CA PRO A 49 -10.11 6.21 14.98
C PRO A 49 -9.13 7.11 14.23
N GLY A 50 -9.33 8.42 14.35
CA GLY A 50 -8.49 9.42 13.70
C GLY A 50 -8.74 9.61 12.20
N LEU A 51 -9.75 8.93 11.61
CA LEU A 51 -10.12 9.12 10.22
C LEU A 51 -10.48 10.60 9.97
N VAL A 52 -9.61 11.29 9.28
CA VAL A 52 -9.89 12.61 8.70
C VAL A 52 -10.36 12.36 7.28
N LEU A 53 -11.67 12.50 7.03
CA LEU A 53 -12.22 12.39 5.68
C LEU A 53 -11.66 13.50 4.81
N PRO A 54 -10.76 13.25 3.85
CA PRO A 54 -10.16 14.29 3.02
C PRO A 54 -11.14 14.86 1.99
N PHE A 55 -12.35 14.30 1.89
CA PHE A 55 -13.30 14.55 0.81
C PHE A 55 -14.49 15.45 1.16
N SER A 56 -14.37 16.34 2.13
CA SER A 56 -15.19 17.55 2.02
C SER A 56 -14.68 18.35 0.81
N PRO A 57 -15.52 18.71 -0.18
CA PRO A 57 -15.08 19.47 -1.35
C PRO A 57 -14.35 20.79 -1.01
N GLY A 58 -14.42 21.25 0.24
CA GLY A 58 -13.66 22.37 0.77
C GLY A 58 -12.23 22.05 1.20
N TYR A 59 -11.90 20.79 1.47
CA TYR A 59 -10.57 20.43 1.97
C TYR A 59 -9.50 20.51 0.88
N LEU A 60 -9.81 20.08 -0.34
CA LEU A 60 -8.90 20.23 -1.49
C LEU A 60 -8.73 21.69 -1.93
N ASN A 61 -9.72 22.55 -1.68
CA ASN A 61 -9.65 23.96 -2.01
C ASN A 61 -8.95 24.83 -0.94
N SER A 62 -8.82 24.34 0.30
CA SER A 62 -8.12 25.07 1.37
C SER A 62 -6.60 24.91 1.34
N ARG A 63 -6.07 23.92 0.59
CA ARG A 63 -4.62 23.65 0.47
C ARG A 63 -3.94 24.32 -0.73
N SER A 64 -4.51 25.37 -1.32
CA SER A 64 -3.82 26.15 -2.36
C SER A 64 -2.85 27.21 -1.82
N THR A 65 -2.63 27.27 -0.52
CA THR A 65 -1.51 28.03 0.04
C THR A 65 -0.23 27.18 -0.12
N ALA A 66 0.84 27.79 -0.58
CA ALA A 66 2.14 27.14 -0.71
C ALA A 66 2.46 26.36 0.57
N ARG A 67 2.79 25.06 0.44
CA ARG A 67 3.23 24.23 1.55
C ARG A 67 4.40 24.95 2.21
N SER A 68 4.38 25.12 3.52
CA SER A 68 5.45 25.83 4.23
C SER A 68 6.59 24.89 4.64
N CYS A 69 6.31 23.57 4.74
CA CYS A 69 7.25 22.55 5.23
C CYS A 69 7.96 22.98 6.54
N GLU A 70 7.20 23.64 7.43
CA GLU A 70 7.75 24.25 8.65
C GLU A 70 8.23 23.20 9.65
N ASP A 71 7.61 22.02 9.62
CA ASP A 71 7.90 20.91 10.52
C ASP A 71 8.76 19.81 9.85
N ALA A 72 9.47 20.15 8.75
CA ALA A 72 10.32 19.21 8.04
C ALA A 72 11.47 18.69 8.89
N TRP A 73 11.66 17.38 8.85
CA TRP A 73 12.81 16.72 9.45
C TRP A 73 14.13 17.20 8.84
N SER A 74 15.15 17.28 9.67
CA SER A 74 16.53 17.49 9.26
C SER A 74 17.39 16.27 9.61
N GLN A 75 18.46 16.04 8.84
CA GLN A 75 19.35 14.93 9.16
C GLN A 75 20.01 15.11 10.52
N GLY A 76 19.93 14.09 11.35
CA GLY A 76 20.41 14.08 12.73
C GLY A 76 19.35 14.45 13.77
N ASP A 77 18.14 14.82 13.35
CA ASP A 77 17.04 15.03 14.30
C ASP A 77 16.67 13.71 14.98
N GLU A 78 16.35 13.79 16.25
CA GLU A 78 15.90 12.68 17.09
C GLU A 78 14.41 12.83 17.40
N GLY A 79 13.70 11.72 17.46
CA GLY A 79 12.26 11.72 17.75
C GLY A 79 11.74 10.40 18.27
N ASN A 80 10.43 10.41 18.56
CA ASN A 80 9.70 9.21 18.92
C ASN A 80 8.59 8.96 17.91
N ILE A 81 8.53 7.76 17.38
CA ILE A 81 7.55 7.35 16.38
C ILE A 81 6.64 6.28 16.99
N SER A 82 5.33 6.46 16.85
CA SER A 82 4.35 5.41 17.14
C SER A 82 4.46 4.32 16.09
N THR A 83 4.46 3.07 16.52
CA THR A 83 4.48 1.87 15.68
C THR A 83 3.29 0.98 16.01
N ALA A 84 3.08 -0.09 15.25
CA ALA A 84 2.03 -1.07 15.54
C ALA A 84 2.23 -1.76 16.90
N SER A 85 3.47 -1.85 17.40
CA SER A 85 3.82 -2.50 18.67
C SER A 85 4.08 -1.54 19.83
N GLY A 86 3.98 -0.23 19.61
CA GLY A 86 4.23 0.78 20.65
C GLY A 86 4.92 2.02 20.10
N THR A 87 5.85 2.58 20.88
CA THR A 87 6.62 3.76 20.48
C THR A 87 8.10 3.45 20.52
N VAL A 88 8.82 3.82 19.47
CA VAL A 88 10.26 3.66 19.35
C VAL A 88 10.96 5.01 19.23
N SER A 89 12.18 5.12 19.75
CA SER A 89 13.04 6.26 19.49
C SER A 89 13.76 6.08 18.16
N VAL A 90 13.84 7.15 17.38
CA VAL A 90 14.44 7.15 16.05
C VAL A 90 15.37 8.34 15.86
N THR A 91 16.34 8.15 14.98
CA THR A 91 17.19 9.23 14.47
C THR A 91 17.03 9.34 12.96
N VAL A 92 16.88 10.56 12.44
CA VAL A 92 16.84 10.83 10.99
C VAL A 92 18.23 10.65 10.40
N GLN A 93 18.44 9.58 9.67
CA GLN A 93 19.76 9.26 9.10
C GLN A 93 19.95 9.78 7.69
N LYS A 94 18.85 10.02 6.95
CA LYS A 94 18.93 10.52 5.58
C LYS A 94 17.70 11.36 5.23
N ILE A 95 17.92 12.45 4.49
CA ILE A 95 16.87 13.26 3.86
C ILE A 95 17.02 13.18 2.35
N SER A 96 15.91 13.12 1.64
CA SER A 96 15.81 13.28 0.20
C SER A 96 14.79 14.36 -0.18
N ALA A 97 14.45 14.52 -1.44
CA ALA A 97 13.54 15.58 -1.88
C ALA A 97 12.10 15.39 -1.35
N ASN A 98 11.65 14.13 -1.26
CA ASN A 98 10.28 13.79 -0.87
C ASN A 98 10.22 12.85 0.37
N SER A 99 11.35 12.53 1.00
CA SER A 99 11.34 11.65 2.17
C SER A 99 12.35 11.98 3.23
N ALA A 100 12.04 11.58 4.46
CA ALA A 100 12.95 11.46 5.57
C ALA A 100 13.09 9.97 5.93
N ILE A 101 14.32 9.46 6.01
CA ILE A 101 14.59 8.08 6.44
C ILE A 101 14.97 8.11 7.92
N LEU A 102 14.07 7.59 8.72
CA LEU A 102 14.18 7.48 10.17
C LEU A 102 14.61 6.05 10.51
N VAL A 103 15.60 5.91 11.37
CA VAL A 103 16.10 4.60 11.79
C VAL A 103 15.93 4.47 13.30
N GLU A 104 15.37 3.36 13.74
CA GLU A 104 15.24 3.03 15.16
C GLU A 104 16.59 3.06 15.85
N ASP A 105 16.65 3.67 17.02
CA ASP A 105 17.89 3.80 17.79
C ASP A 105 18.42 2.41 18.18
N GLY A 106 19.71 2.23 17.95
CA GLY A 106 20.37 0.93 18.14
C GLY A 106 20.49 0.09 16.86
N GLN A 107 19.71 0.38 15.83
CA GLN A 107 19.88 -0.27 14.53
C GLN A 107 21.04 0.35 13.75
N ILE A 108 21.76 -0.50 13.00
CA ILE A 108 22.92 -0.06 12.20
C ILE A 108 22.63 -0.32 10.71
N ILE A 109 22.28 0.73 9.99
CA ILE A 109 22.04 0.66 8.56
C ILE A 109 23.24 1.27 7.81
N PRO A 110 23.91 0.54 6.92
CA PRO A 110 25.01 1.10 6.14
C PRO A 110 24.59 2.35 5.34
N SER A 111 25.43 3.36 5.32
CA SER A 111 25.14 4.60 4.55
C SER A 111 24.92 4.35 3.07
N THR A 112 25.55 3.32 2.49
CA THR A 112 25.29 2.86 1.12
C THR A 112 23.85 2.41 0.93
N THR A 113 23.29 1.69 1.90
CA THR A 113 21.89 1.23 1.89
C THR A 113 20.93 2.40 2.02
N LEU A 114 21.19 3.35 2.93
CA LEU A 114 20.38 4.58 3.06
C LEU A 114 20.39 5.42 1.78
N ASN A 115 21.54 5.53 1.13
CA ASN A 115 21.66 6.22 -0.15
C ASN A 115 20.91 5.51 -1.28
N ASP A 116 20.94 4.19 -1.31
CA ASP A 116 20.21 3.38 -2.28
C ASP A 116 18.68 3.52 -2.08
N ILE A 117 18.20 3.45 -0.84
CA ILE A 117 16.78 3.70 -0.52
C ILE A 117 16.36 5.09 -1.02
N ALA A 118 17.09 6.15 -0.63
CA ALA A 118 16.77 7.52 -1.02
C ALA A 118 16.79 7.70 -2.54
N SER A 119 17.78 7.12 -3.22
CA SER A 119 17.91 7.21 -4.69
C SER A 119 16.77 6.47 -5.40
N THR A 120 16.46 5.25 -4.98
CA THR A 120 15.38 4.44 -5.56
C THR A 120 14.01 5.06 -5.29
N TRP A 121 13.82 5.60 -4.10
CA TRP A 121 12.63 6.36 -3.74
C TRP A 121 12.38 7.51 -4.71
N GLU A 122 13.34 8.40 -4.87
CA GLU A 122 13.18 9.60 -5.70
C GLU A 122 13.11 9.31 -7.21
N SER A 123 13.85 8.31 -7.68
CA SER A 123 13.94 8.03 -9.11
C SER A 123 12.88 7.07 -9.63
N THR A 124 12.29 6.26 -8.77
CA THR A 124 11.43 5.15 -9.19
C THR A 124 10.13 5.11 -8.39
N ILE A 125 10.18 4.89 -7.06
CA ILE A 125 8.97 4.62 -6.27
C ILE A 125 8.06 5.85 -6.25
N TYR A 126 8.54 6.96 -5.71
CA TYR A 126 7.74 8.17 -5.55
C TYR A 126 7.11 8.67 -6.87
N PRO A 127 7.85 8.82 -7.98
CA PRO A 127 7.25 9.27 -9.23
C PRO A 127 6.29 8.25 -9.86
N THR A 128 6.54 6.95 -9.73
CA THR A 128 5.66 5.92 -10.26
C THR A 128 4.35 5.90 -9.46
N ASP A 129 4.43 5.77 -8.15
CA ASP A 129 3.26 5.62 -7.32
C ASP A 129 2.41 6.89 -7.32
N THR A 130 3.02 8.08 -7.26
CA THR A 130 2.27 9.34 -7.38
C THR A 130 1.62 9.52 -8.74
N THR A 131 2.18 8.94 -9.81
CA THR A 131 1.57 8.96 -11.15
C THR A 131 0.30 8.10 -11.21
N TYR A 132 0.34 6.91 -10.66
CA TYR A 132 -0.76 5.95 -10.79
C TYR A 132 -1.76 6.02 -9.63
N PHE A 133 -1.30 6.29 -8.42
CA PHE A 133 -2.12 6.25 -7.21
C PHE A 133 -2.37 7.64 -6.61
N GLY A 134 -1.73 8.67 -7.16
CA GLY A 134 -1.93 10.07 -6.86
C GLY A 134 -1.02 10.65 -5.78
N SER A 135 -1.18 11.94 -5.53
CA SER A 135 -0.30 12.66 -4.61
C SER A 135 -0.58 12.28 -3.16
N PRO A 136 0.45 12.13 -2.32
CA PRO A 136 0.28 11.92 -0.90
C PRO A 136 -0.39 13.13 -0.24
N PRO A 137 -1.09 12.92 0.89
CA PRO A 137 -1.46 14.01 1.77
C PRO A 137 -0.20 14.67 2.35
N ASP A 138 -0.40 15.70 3.16
CA ASP A 138 0.64 16.37 3.94
C ASP A 138 -0.04 16.83 5.23
N ILE A 139 -0.27 15.85 6.11
CA ILE A 139 -1.13 15.99 7.30
C ILE A 139 -0.42 16.79 8.37
N ASP A 140 0.87 16.53 8.55
CA ASP A 140 1.71 17.16 9.56
C ASP A 140 2.48 18.38 9.04
N ASN A 141 2.31 18.76 7.75
CA ASN A 141 2.92 19.93 7.13
C ASN A 141 4.46 19.87 7.07
N ASN A 142 5.02 18.66 7.03
CA ASN A 142 6.46 18.47 6.91
C ASN A 142 6.95 18.30 5.45
N CYS A 143 6.05 18.09 4.50
CA CYS A 143 6.31 17.84 3.07
C CYS A 143 7.12 16.57 2.79
N GLN A 144 7.25 15.66 3.73
CA GLN A 144 8.11 14.48 3.63
C GLN A 144 7.30 13.22 3.92
N ILE A 145 7.60 12.15 3.20
CA ILE A 145 7.14 10.81 3.59
C ILE A 145 8.20 10.24 4.54
N GLU A 146 7.77 9.79 5.69
CA GLU A 146 8.63 9.14 6.67
C GLU A 146 8.83 7.67 6.31
N ILE A 147 10.03 7.32 5.88
CA ILE A 147 10.45 5.92 5.70
C ILE A 147 11.09 5.49 7.02
N VAL A 148 10.39 4.66 7.79
CA VAL A 148 10.79 4.28 9.13
C VAL A 148 11.35 2.87 9.12
N LEU A 149 12.65 2.73 9.37
CA LEU A 149 13.38 1.47 9.43
C LEU A 149 13.44 1.01 10.88
N ILE A 150 12.74 -0.05 11.22
CA ILE A 150 12.61 -0.60 12.58
C ILE A 150 12.75 -2.12 12.59
N ALA A 151 13.08 -2.69 13.74
CA ALA A 151 12.94 -4.12 13.96
C ALA A 151 11.46 -4.45 14.23
N ILE A 152 10.85 -5.28 13.38
CA ILE A 152 9.44 -5.65 13.51
C ILE A 152 9.31 -6.98 14.25
N ASP A 153 9.69 -8.09 13.62
CA ASP A 153 9.52 -9.44 14.17
C ASP A 153 10.65 -10.43 13.74
N GLY A 154 11.71 -9.90 13.10
CA GLY A 154 12.91 -10.64 12.72
C GLY A 154 12.86 -11.20 11.30
N GLU A 155 14.02 -11.74 10.87
CA GLU A 155 14.24 -12.21 9.50
C GLU A 155 13.18 -13.23 9.04
N GLY A 156 12.58 -12.98 7.89
CA GLY A 156 11.58 -13.84 7.26
C GLY A 156 10.17 -13.69 7.87
N GLY A 157 9.97 -12.70 8.73
CA GLY A 157 8.66 -12.32 9.27
C GLY A 157 7.96 -11.27 8.41
N THR A 158 7.44 -10.23 9.07
CA THR A 158 6.78 -9.09 8.42
C THR A 158 7.81 -8.19 7.76
N GLY A 159 7.77 -8.04 6.44
CA GLY A 159 8.71 -7.18 5.73
C GLY A 159 8.48 -5.69 5.92
N GLY A 160 7.22 -5.29 6.16
CA GLY A 160 6.84 -3.90 6.40
C GLY A 160 5.35 -3.71 6.61
N TYR A 161 4.95 -2.47 6.80
CA TYR A 161 3.53 -2.11 6.90
C TYR A 161 3.29 -0.61 6.74
N PHE A 162 2.07 -0.29 6.33
CA PHE A 162 1.39 0.98 6.51
C PHE A 162 0.36 0.85 7.63
N SER A 163 0.14 1.90 8.42
CA SER A 163 -0.89 1.90 9.48
C SER A 163 -1.80 3.11 9.34
N PRO A 164 -3.09 2.91 9.03
CA PRO A 164 -4.03 4.03 8.90
C PRO A 164 -4.20 4.83 10.20
N GLY A 165 -4.09 4.18 11.35
CA GLY A 165 -4.15 4.85 12.66
C GLY A 165 -2.98 5.80 12.88
N ILE A 166 -1.77 5.39 12.53
CA ILE A 166 -0.55 6.22 12.62
C ILE A 166 -0.61 7.32 11.57
N SER A 167 -0.99 6.97 10.34
CA SER A 167 -1.09 7.91 9.22
C SER A 167 -2.26 8.89 9.31
N SER A 168 -3.04 8.85 10.37
CA SER A 168 -3.98 9.91 10.69
C SER A 168 -3.30 11.21 11.18
N VAL A 169 -2.03 11.15 11.53
CA VAL A 169 -1.26 12.29 12.07
C VAL A 169 0.06 12.55 11.33
N ARG A 170 0.54 11.61 10.54
CA ARG A 170 1.78 11.72 9.74
C ARG A 170 1.81 10.75 8.58
N GLU A 171 2.60 11.02 7.58
CA GLU A 171 2.77 10.17 6.39
C GLU A 171 3.95 9.20 6.58
N SER A 172 3.71 8.05 7.23
CA SER A 172 4.76 7.07 7.54
C SER A 172 4.51 5.71 6.88
N VAL A 173 5.58 5.11 6.38
CA VAL A 173 5.66 3.71 5.95
C VAL A 173 6.79 3.02 6.69
N PHE A 174 6.60 1.77 7.08
CA PHE A 174 7.50 1.03 7.95
C PHE A 174 8.13 -0.14 7.20
N VAL A 175 9.43 -0.37 7.40
CA VAL A 175 10.19 -1.47 6.79
C VAL A 175 11.00 -2.15 7.86
N ASP A 176 10.99 -3.48 7.86
CA ASP A 176 11.80 -4.29 8.76
C ASP A 176 13.28 -4.22 8.39
N VAL A 177 14.11 -3.92 9.37
CA VAL A 177 15.58 -3.88 9.20
C VAL A 177 16.19 -5.26 8.98
N ASP A 178 15.51 -6.33 9.37
CA ASP A 178 15.97 -7.70 9.20
C ASP A 178 15.65 -8.26 7.80
N ASP A 179 14.67 -7.65 7.08
CA ASP A 179 14.22 -8.06 5.74
C ASP A 179 14.58 -7.07 4.62
N MET A 180 15.71 -6.39 4.76
CA MET A 180 16.17 -5.35 3.83
C MET A 180 16.36 -5.80 2.38
N SER A 181 16.38 -7.09 2.09
CA SER A 181 16.42 -7.64 0.72
C SER A 181 15.14 -7.34 -0.07
N TRP A 182 14.00 -7.17 0.60
CA TRP A 182 12.69 -6.90 0.01
C TRP A 182 12.32 -5.41 0.02
N ARG A 183 13.11 -4.57 0.69
CA ARG A 183 12.83 -3.17 0.99
C ARG A 183 12.22 -2.36 -0.15
N ASN A 184 12.73 -2.50 -1.38
CA ASN A 184 12.25 -1.69 -2.50
C ASN A 184 10.84 -2.09 -2.93
N THR A 185 10.55 -3.40 -2.98
CA THR A 185 9.22 -3.94 -3.26
C THR A 185 8.25 -3.55 -2.15
N ILE A 186 8.67 -3.68 -0.89
CA ILE A 186 7.89 -3.29 0.29
C ILE A 186 7.60 -1.79 0.27
N LEU A 187 8.59 -0.93 0.03
CA LEU A 187 8.37 0.52 0.01
C LEU A 187 7.36 0.96 -1.04
N ALA A 188 7.38 0.40 -2.24
CA ALA A 188 6.37 0.70 -3.25
C ALA A 188 4.98 0.18 -2.83
N HIS A 189 4.92 -1.01 -2.25
CA HIS A 189 3.70 -1.61 -1.74
C HIS A 189 3.08 -0.77 -0.61
N GLU A 190 3.86 -0.43 0.42
CA GLU A 190 3.35 0.31 1.58
C GLU A 190 3.04 1.77 1.26
N PHE A 191 3.77 2.37 0.31
CA PHE A 191 3.47 3.71 -0.14
C PHE A 191 2.18 3.78 -0.94
N GLU A 192 1.85 2.77 -1.72
CA GLU A 192 0.53 2.67 -2.37
C GLU A 192 -0.59 2.69 -1.33
N HIS A 193 -0.49 1.88 -0.29
CA HIS A 193 -1.48 1.87 0.78
C HIS A 193 -1.68 3.25 1.42
N LEU A 194 -0.62 4.02 1.62
CA LEU A 194 -0.71 5.38 2.13
C LEU A 194 -1.50 6.28 1.17
N LEU A 195 -1.20 6.19 -0.13
CA LEU A 195 -1.87 6.97 -1.17
C LEU A 195 -3.34 6.56 -1.31
N HIS A 196 -3.61 5.27 -1.39
CA HIS A 196 -4.94 4.71 -1.55
C HIS A 196 -5.83 5.02 -0.35
N ASN A 197 -5.34 4.75 0.86
CA ASN A 197 -6.07 5.02 2.09
C ASN A 197 -6.43 6.51 2.26
N SER A 198 -5.60 7.41 1.74
CA SER A 198 -5.89 8.85 1.77
C SER A 198 -7.10 9.25 0.89
N ARG A 199 -7.53 8.38 -0.02
CA ARG A 199 -8.61 8.60 -0.98
C ARG A 199 -9.81 7.71 -0.71
N ASP A 200 -9.59 6.42 -0.55
CA ASP A 200 -10.61 5.43 -0.21
C ASP A 200 -10.15 4.53 0.94
N PRO A 201 -10.36 4.96 2.19
CA PRO A 201 -10.03 4.16 3.37
C PRO A 201 -10.95 2.96 3.56
N TYR A 202 -12.01 2.83 2.74
CA TYR A 202 -13.01 1.78 2.86
C TYR A 202 -12.84 0.65 1.86
N GLU A 203 -11.87 0.75 0.94
CA GLU A 203 -11.67 -0.27 -0.08
C GLU A 203 -11.40 -1.66 0.53
N TYR A 204 -11.93 -2.71 -0.10
CA TYR A 204 -11.73 -4.07 0.36
C TYR A 204 -10.28 -4.54 0.18
N LEU A 205 -9.78 -5.32 1.13
CA LEU A 205 -8.38 -5.74 1.18
C LEU A 205 -7.91 -6.48 -0.07
N TRP A 206 -8.74 -7.23 -0.74
CA TRP A 206 -8.34 -7.94 -1.95
C TRP A 206 -8.06 -7.02 -3.16
N ILE A 207 -8.67 -5.82 -3.21
CA ILE A 207 -8.31 -4.76 -4.16
C ILE A 207 -7.12 -3.96 -3.64
N ASP A 208 -7.17 -3.56 -2.40
CA ASP A 208 -6.19 -2.74 -1.73
C ASP A 208 -4.79 -3.38 -1.79
N GLU A 209 -4.65 -4.63 -1.37
CA GLU A 209 -3.39 -5.38 -1.43
C GLU A 209 -2.98 -5.73 -2.88
N GLY A 210 -3.96 -6.01 -3.73
CA GLY A 210 -3.70 -6.20 -5.15
C GLY A 210 -3.17 -4.95 -5.83
N ALA A 211 -3.66 -3.75 -5.44
CA ALA A 211 -3.18 -2.47 -5.95
C ALA A 211 -1.78 -2.15 -5.42
N ALA A 212 -1.48 -2.49 -4.17
CA ALA A 212 -0.15 -2.34 -3.60
C ALA A 212 0.90 -3.24 -4.29
N ASP A 213 0.56 -4.49 -4.60
CA ASP A 213 1.41 -5.35 -5.44
C ASP A 213 1.54 -4.81 -6.87
N MET A 214 0.49 -4.18 -7.43
CA MET A 214 0.59 -3.49 -8.72
C MET A 214 1.52 -2.29 -8.67
N ALA A 215 1.61 -1.55 -7.57
CA ALA A 215 2.57 -0.46 -7.40
C ALA A 215 4.01 -0.97 -7.46
N ALA A 216 4.29 -2.07 -6.75
CA ALA A 216 5.57 -2.76 -6.82
C ALA A 216 5.90 -3.24 -8.25
N TYR A 217 4.91 -3.77 -8.97
CA TYR A 217 5.06 -4.19 -10.37
C TYR A 217 5.32 -3.00 -11.31
N LEU A 218 4.58 -1.92 -11.17
CA LEU A 218 4.74 -0.70 -11.98
C LEU A 218 6.10 -0.03 -11.76
N SER A 219 6.63 -0.13 -10.55
CA SER A 219 7.95 0.42 -10.18
C SER A 219 9.12 -0.46 -10.62
N PHE A 220 9.00 -1.79 -10.54
CA PHE A 220 10.15 -2.70 -10.67
C PHE A 220 9.95 -3.86 -11.67
N GLY A 221 8.76 -3.97 -12.27
CA GLY A 221 8.41 -5.16 -13.05
C GLY A 221 8.23 -6.38 -12.17
N VAL A 222 8.51 -7.56 -12.73
CA VAL A 222 8.37 -8.83 -12.00
C VAL A 222 9.51 -9.00 -11.01
N THR A 223 9.22 -8.94 -9.71
CA THR A 223 10.15 -9.22 -8.62
C THR A 223 10.04 -10.67 -8.12
N SER A 224 11.00 -11.11 -7.29
CA SER A 224 10.94 -12.42 -6.62
C SER A 224 9.72 -12.52 -5.69
N THR A 225 9.37 -11.43 -5.01
CA THR A 225 8.21 -11.34 -4.12
C THR A 225 6.91 -11.54 -4.90
N LEU A 226 6.67 -10.74 -5.95
CA LEU A 226 5.48 -10.86 -6.79
C LEU A 226 5.36 -12.24 -7.45
N THR A 227 6.51 -12.83 -7.84
CA THR A 227 6.56 -14.20 -8.33
C THR A 227 6.16 -15.19 -7.25
N GLY A 228 6.60 -14.97 -6.01
CA GLY A 228 6.21 -15.77 -4.84
C GLY A 228 4.71 -15.72 -4.60
N HIS A 229 4.11 -14.53 -4.60
CA HIS A 229 2.67 -14.33 -4.46
C HIS A 229 1.89 -15.06 -5.56
N ALA A 230 2.24 -14.84 -6.83
CA ALA A 230 1.58 -15.51 -7.97
C ALA A 230 1.73 -17.05 -7.91
N ASN A 231 2.91 -17.56 -7.51
CA ASN A 231 3.14 -18.99 -7.37
C ASN A 231 2.30 -19.59 -6.23
N ALA A 232 2.21 -18.91 -5.08
CA ALA A 232 1.39 -19.38 -3.98
C ALA A 232 -0.09 -19.48 -4.40
N TRP A 233 -0.63 -18.48 -5.08
CA TRP A 233 -1.97 -18.56 -5.63
C TRP A 233 -2.14 -19.67 -6.67
N SER A 234 -1.17 -19.88 -7.56
CA SER A 234 -1.25 -20.91 -8.59
C SER A 234 -1.37 -22.33 -8.05
N GLN A 235 -0.89 -22.57 -6.84
CA GLN A 235 -1.01 -23.85 -6.13
C GLN A 235 -2.39 -24.07 -5.53
N ASP A 236 -3.16 -22.99 -5.28
CA ASP A 236 -4.54 -23.04 -4.79
C ASP A 236 -5.41 -22.01 -5.54
N SER A 237 -5.49 -22.15 -6.86
CA SER A 237 -6.25 -21.24 -7.73
C SER A 237 -7.77 -21.36 -7.58
N SER A 238 -8.24 -22.23 -6.69
CA SER A 238 -9.66 -22.30 -6.30
C SER A 238 -10.07 -21.22 -5.31
N LEU A 239 -9.10 -20.46 -4.77
CA LEU A 239 -9.37 -19.34 -3.88
C LEU A 239 -10.21 -18.27 -4.57
N SER A 240 -11.23 -17.81 -3.87
CA SER A 240 -11.97 -16.62 -4.32
C SER A 240 -11.07 -15.40 -4.21
N VAL A 241 -10.94 -14.63 -5.30
CA VAL A 241 -10.19 -13.35 -5.29
C VAL A 241 -10.73 -12.38 -4.26
N ARG A 242 -12.04 -12.46 -3.97
CA ARG A 242 -12.76 -11.56 -3.06
C ARG A 242 -12.59 -11.94 -1.58
N TRP A 243 -11.94 -13.07 -1.31
CA TRP A 243 -11.72 -13.57 0.04
C TRP A 243 -10.31 -13.25 0.47
N TRP A 244 -10.16 -12.57 1.59
CA TRP A 244 -8.88 -12.18 2.14
C TRP A 244 -8.68 -12.77 3.53
N ASN A 245 -7.64 -13.58 3.71
CA ASN A 245 -7.22 -14.17 4.98
C ASN A 245 -5.78 -13.80 5.37
N GLY A 246 -5.10 -12.96 4.58
CA GLY A 246 -3.71 -12.56 4.80
C GLY A 246 -2.67 -13.61 4.41
N ARG A 247 -3.06 -14.67 3.68
CA ARG A 247 -2.10 -15.66 3.18
C ARG A 247 -1.36 -15.12 1.95
N ILE A 248 -0.15 -15.58 1.72
CA ILE A 248 0.63 -15.23 0.52
C ILE A 248 -0.18 -15.48 -0.78
N ALA A 249 -0.99 -16.54 -0.81
CA ALA A 249 -1.85 -16.84 -1.96
C ALA A 249 -2.96 -15.78 -2.17
N ASP A 250 -3.42 -15.10 -1.13
CA ASP A 250 -4.44 -14.05 -1.25
C ASP A 250 -3.85 -12.79 -1.91
N TYR A 251 -2.59 -12.42 -1.60
CA TYR A 251 -1.84 -11.40 -2.34
C TYR A 251 -1.75 -11.76 -3.82
N GLY A 252 -1.33 -12.99 -4.12
CA GLY A 252 -1.24 -13.48 -5.49
C GLY A 252 -2.58 -13.46 -6.24
N ALA A 253 -3.68 -13.78 -5.58
CA ALA A 253 -5.02 -13.73 -6.16
C ALA A 253 -5.40 -12.28 -6.55
N GLY A 254 -5.24 -11.32 -5.64
CA GLY A 254 -5.50 -9.90 -5.88
C GLY A 254 -4.61 -9.34 -6.99
N PHE A 255 -3.29 -9.55 -6.90
CA PHE A 255 -2.32 -9.10 -7.88
C PHE A 255 -2.62 -9.63 -9.29
N MET A 256 -2.78 -10.94 -9.46
CA MET A 256 -3.05 -11.54 -10.77
C MET A 256 -4.39 -11.11 -11.36
N PHE A 257 -5.40 -10.87 -10.51
CA PHE A 257 -6.66 -10.33 -10.95
C PHE A 257 -6.53 -8.88 -11.45
N LEU A 258 -5.83 -8.02 -10.73
CA LEU A 258 -5.59 -6.64 -11.16
C LEU A 258 -4.68 -6.57 -12.40
N MET A 259 -3.67 -7.44 -12.51
CA MET A 259 -2.89 -7.60 -13.74
C MET A 259 -3.80 -7.94 -14.94
N TYR A 260 -4.74 -8.86 -14.76
CA TYR A 260 -5.72 -9.20 -15.80
C TYR A 260 -6.61 -8.00 -16.16
N LEU A 261 -7.12 -7.27 -15.18
CA LEU A 261 -7.91 -6.05 -15.43
C LEU A 261 -7.10 -5.00 -16.18
N ALA A 262 -5.86 -4.78 -15.77
CA ALA A 262 -4.95 -3.88 -16.44
C ALA A 262 -4.75 -4.28 -17.92
N ASP A 263 -4.47 -5.55 -18.20
CA ASP A 263 -4.33 -6.06 -19.59
C ASP A 263 -5.59 -5.81 -20.44
N LYS A 264 -6.77 -5.95 -19.87
CA LYS A 264 -8.04 -5.83 -20.61
C LYS A 264 -8.57 -4.40 -20.70
N LEU A 265 -8.26 -3.53 -19.77
CA LEU A 265 -8.96 -2.25 -19.58
C LEU A 265 -8.04 -1.02 -19.72
N GLY A 266 -6.80 -1.19 -20.18
CA GLY A 266 -5.93 -0.07 -20.56
C GLY A 266 -4.68 0.12 -19.71
N GLY A 267 -4.10 -0.96 -19.23
CA GLY A 267 -2.79 -0.92 -18.55
C GLY A 267 -2.84 -0.22 -17.19
N GLY A 268 -1.75 0.45 -16.86
CA GLY A 268 -1.64 1.22 -15.61
C GLY A 268 -2.72 2.30 -15.46
N ALA A 269 -3.24 2.86 -16.55
CA ALA A 269 -4.34 3.82 -16.50
C ALA A 269 -5.65 3.17 -15.98
N ALA A 270 -5.86 1.88 -16.20
CA ALA A 270 -6.99 1.17 -15.60
C ALA A 270 -6.84 1.07 -14.08
N ILE A 271 -5.64 0.77 -13.60
CA ILE A 271 -5.34 0.73 -12.16
C ILE A 271 -5.51 2.12 -11.54
N GLN A 272 -5.01 3.16 -12.20
CA GLN A 272 -5.21 4.55 -11.76
C GLN A 272 -6.69 4.90 -11.59
N ARG A 273 -7.55 4.50 -12.53
CA ARG A 273 -9.00 4.75 -12.43
C ARG A 273 -9.65 3.93 -11.32
N LEU A 274 -9.22 2.67 -11.15
CA LEU A 274 -9.74 1.81 -10.08
C LEU A 274 -9.48 2.43 -8.70
N VAL A 275 -8.24 2.81 -8.43
CA VAL A 275 -7.85 3.40 -7.12
C VAL A 275 -8.40 4.82 -6.94
N ALA A 276 -8.73 5.53 -8.01
CA ALA A 276 -9.37 6.84 -7.92
C ALA A 276 -10.89 6.78 -7.70
N ASP A 277 -11.51 5.61 -7.90
CA ASP A 277 -12.94 5.40 -7.63
C ASP A 277 -13.16 5.27 -6.12
N THR A 278 -14.17 5.92 -5.59
CA THR A 278 -14.56 5.82 -4.17
C THR A 278 -15.63 4.75 -3.93
N ALA A 279 -16.07 4.05 -4.98
CA ALA A 279 -16.85 2.83 -4.85
C ALA A 279 -15.92 1.68 -4.48
N THR A 280 -16.35 0.77 -3.61
CA THR A 280 -15.53 -0.30 -3.08
C THR A 280 -15.85 -1.66 -3.72
N GLY A 281 -14.85 -2.53 -3.80
CA GLY A 281 -15.03 -3.93 -4.18
C GLY A 281 -15.59 -4.11 -5.59
N GLY A 282 -16.61 -4.95 -5.73
CA GLY A 282 -17.26 -5.24 -7.00
C GLY A 282 -17.80 -4.01 -7.72
N ALA A 283 -18.28 -3.00 -6.98
CA ALA A 283 -18.82 -1.78 -7.59
C ALA A 283 -17.72 -0.94 -8.27
N ALA A 284 -16.51 -0.86 -7.70
CA ALA A 284 -15.37 -0.21 -8.35
C ALA A 284 -14.98 -0.93 -9.64
N ILE A 285 -14.97 -2.26 -9.62
CA ILE A 285 -14.70 -3.08 -10.83
C ILE A 285 -15.77 -2.86 -11.90
N GLU A 286 -17.06 -2.79 -11.52
CA GLU A 286 -18.14 -2.49 -12.45
C GLU A 286 -17.99 -1.11 -13.08
N ASN A 287 -17.69 -0.08 -12.30
CA ASN A 287 -17.44 1.27 -12.79
C ASN A 287 -16.27 1.30 -13.78
N LEU A 288 -15.18 0.61 -13.46
CA LEU A 288 -14.02 0.48 -14.34
C LEU A 288 -14.38 -0.20 -15.67
N ALA A 289 -15.16 -1.30 -15.62
CA ALA A 289 -15.55 -2.05 -16.80
C ALA A 289 -16.54 -1.31 -17.72
N GLN A 290 -17.41 -0.48 -17.13
CA GLN A 290 -18.39 0.33 -17.89
C GLN A 290 -17.77 1.54 -18.59
N ASN A 291 -16.60 2.00 -18.15
CA ASN A 291 -15.89 3.15 -18.69
C ASN A 291 -14.47 2.77 -19.15
N PRO A 292 -14.33 1.81 -20.09
CA PRO A 292 -13.02 1.47 -20.62
C PRO A 292 -12.51 2.64 -21.46
N GLU A 293 -11.49 3.34 -21.05
CA GLU A 293 -10.83 4.31 -21.93
C GLU A 293 -10.11 3.57 -23.06
N THR A 294 -10.55 3.82 -24.28
CA THR A 294 -9.88 3.35 -25.47
C THR A 294 -8.63 4.18 -25.69
N GLY A 295 -7.45 3.61 -25.47
CA GLY A 295 -6.20 4.25 -25.88
C GLY A 295 -5.08 4.30 -24.85
N ALA A 296 -5.16 3.59 -23.73
CA ALA A 296 -4.02 3.49 -22.83
C ALA A 296 -2.90 2.64 -23.46
N THR A 297 -1.69 3.17 -23.43
CA THR A 297 -0.47 2.43 -23.75
C THR A 297 -0.35 1.22 -22.86
N ALA A 298 -0.10 0.06 -23.46
CA ALA A 298 0.16 -1.18 -22.74
C ALA A 298 1.19 -0.93 -21.62
N ILE A 299 1.00 -1.57 -20.47
CA ILE A 299 2.03 -1.67 -19.44
C ILE A 299 3.28 -2.18 -20.15
N GLY A 300 4.37 -1.39 -20.13
CA GLY A 300 5.58 -1.69 -20.85
C GLY A 300 6.06 -3.12 -20.54
N THR A 301 6.36 -3.83 -21.60
CA THR A 301 7.00 -5.16 -21.56
C THR A 301 8.48 -5.02 -21.24
#